data_babb0572e6b816400380c4c20b70d687
#
_entry.id   babb0572e6b816400380c4c20b70d687
#
_cell.length_a   1.000
_cell.length_b   1.000
_cell.length_c   1.000
_cell.angle_alpha   90.00
_cell.angle_beta   90.00
_cell.angle_gamma   90.00
#
_symmetry.space_group_name_H-M   'P 1'
#
loop_
_entity.id
_entity.type
_entity.pdbx_description
1 polymer ?
#
loop_
_entity_poly.entity_id
_entity_poly.type
_entity_poly.pdbx_seq_one_letter_code
_entity_poly.pdbx_strand_id
1 'polypeptide(L)'
;MRRHGPLFIQDNINETRLRTRSRSDRVLDSYLELYIRRLLPEHRFTSTFLALVYSALDENRMRAIAEKLYHFLAPKQLVSAEVLESAERYGCGLEIDDDPEEIINAMLYVSEAKGLQGEAIEILEGLSNFVREPMERVEKMESFSSLVNAYGLDSDELHLILFLFLVSINEKLLSLVSEWKTSEMLRGMSICTGVAQGRLRALISSNSKLRTYNLVEITPHQRFILELNDEVVEYLAASEMGSLYERFLRPAGSGAY
;
A
#
# COMPACT_ATOMS: atom_id res chain seq x y z
N MET A 1 -26.01 -1.18 47.35
CA MET A 1 -25.90 -1.90 46.08
C MET A 1 -25.17 -0.99 45.08
N ARG A 2 -23.89 -1.18 44.91
CA ARG A 2 -23.06 -0.46 43.91
C ARG A 2 -22.86 -1.39 42.74
N ARG A 3 -23.36 -1.01 41.55
CA ARG A 3 -23.08 -1.72 40.29
C ARG A 3 -21.79 -1.12 39.69
N HIS A 4 -20.74 -1.91 39.68
CA HIS A 4 -19.55 -1.64 38.84
C HIS A 4 -19.86 -2.11 37.43
N GLY A 5 -19.82 -1.19 36.46
CA GLY A 5 -19.78 -1.50 35.04
C GLY A 5 -18.33 -1.78 34.55
N PRO A 6 -18.15 -2.56 33.53
CA PRO A 6 -16.81 -2.93 33.05
C PRO A 6 -16.29 -1.86 32.05
N LEU A 7 -15.41 -1.01 32.55
CA LEU A 7 -14.51 -0.21 31.72
C LEU A 7 -13.11 -0.80 31.94
N PHE A 8 -12.52 -1.43 30.97
CA PHE A 8 -11.08 -1.77 30.84
C PHE A 8 -10.90 -3.02 29.94
N ILE A 9 -11.29 -2.96 28.66
CA ILE A 9 -10.86 -4.00 27.71
C ILE A 9 -10.41 -3.38 26.35
N GLN A 10 -10.63 -2.10 26.09
CA GLN A 10 -10.38 -1.53 24.75
C GLN A 10 -8.94 -1.05 24.51
N ASP A 11 -8.19 -0.68 25.55
CA ASP A 11 -6.82 -0.15 25.38
C ASP A 11 -5.75 -1.22 25.18
N ASN A 12 -6.03 -2.49 25.57
CA ASN A 12 -5.06 -3.58 25.42
C ASN A 12 -5.00 -4.20 24.01
N ILE A 13 -5.96 -3.93 23.15
CA ILE A 13 -6.01 -4.55 21.81
C ILE A 13 -5.04 -3.84 20.85
N ASN A 14 -4.86 -2.54 20.98
CA ASN A 14 -3.97 -1.77 20.09
C ASN A 14 -2.49 -1.95 20.43
N GLU A 15 -2.12 -2.05 21.70
CA GLU A 15 -0.73 -2.32 22.09
C GLU A 15 -0.27 -3.75 21.78
N THR A 16 -1.19 -4.73 21.79
CA THR A 16 -0.88 -6.11 21.47
C THR A 16 -0.68 -6.32 19.96
N ARG A 17 -1.35 -5.53 19.11
CA ARG A 17 -1.16 -5.55 17.65
C ARG A 17 0.21 -5.02 17.20
N LEU A 18 0.84 -4.13 17.95
CA LEU A 18 2.19 -3.63 17.64
C LEU A 18 3.33 -4.61 18.00
N ARG A 19 3.05 -5.63 18.84
CA ARG A 19 4.10 -6.53 19.37
C ARG A 19 4.34 -7.83 18.58
N THR A 20 3.52 -8.16 17.57
CA THR A 20 3.62 -9.46 16.87
C THR A 20 3.47 -9.41 15.36
N ARG A 21 3.92 -8.33 14.70
CA ARG A 21 4.05 -8.38 13.23
C ARG A 21 5.09 -9.43 12.87
N SER A 22 4.69 -10.41 12.08
CA SER A 22 5.58 -11.46 11.60
C SER A 22 6.73 -10.85 10.76
N ARG A 23 7.82 -11.61 10.55
CA ARG A 23 8.88 -11.17 9.64
C ARG A 23 8.30 -10.90 8.24
N SER A 24 7.39 -11.76 7.79
CA SER A 24 6.72 -11.64 6.50
C SER A 24 5.92 -10.35 6.39
N ASP A 25 5.14 -9.99 7.42
CA ASP A 25 4.38 -8.73 7.41
C ASP A 25 5.28 -7.51 7.25
N ARG A 26 6.42 -7.49 7.96
CA ARG A 26 7.40 -6.40 7.84
C ARG A 26 8.05 -6.29 6.46
N VAL A 27 8.27 -7.42 5.80
CA VAL A 27 8.77 -7.43 4.42
C VAL A 27 7.70 -6.86 3.49
N LEU A 28 6.45 -7.29 3.60
CA LEU A 28 5.33 -6.80 2.79
C LEU A 28 5.07 -5.30 3.02
N ASP A 29 5.09 -4.85 4.28
CA ASP A 29 5.00 -3.43 4.63
C ASP A 29 6.11 -2.61 3.95
N SER A 30 7.35 -3.12 3.92
CA SER A 30 8.46 -2.44 3.27
C SER A 30 8.30 -2.31 1.75
N TYR A 31 7.64 -3.27 1.10
CA TYR A 31 7.28 -3.15 -0.31
C TYR A 31 6.15 -2.13 -0.53
N LEU A 32 5.17 -2.09 0.37
CA LEU A 32 4.11 -1.08 0.33
C LEU A 32 4.69 0.33 0.46
N GLU A 33 5.57 0.56 1.43
CA GLU A 33 6.28 1.85 1.59
C GLU A 33 7.09 2.22 0.34
N LEU A 34 7.79 1.25 -0.27
CA LEU A 34 8.52 1.44 -1.52
C LEU A 34 7.59 1.86 -2.67
N TYR A 35 6.39 1.25 -2.78
CA TYR A 35 5.41 1.60 -3.80
C TYR A 35 4.86 3.01 -3.59
N ILE A 36 4.48 3.34 -2.35
CA ILE A 36 4.05 4.70 -2.01
C ILE A 36 5.13 5.71 -2.39
N ARG A 37 6.37 5.47 -2.01
CA ARG A 37 7.48 6.34 -2.31
C ARG A 37 7.68 6.57 -3.80
N ARG A 38 7.58 5.51 -4.61
CA ARG A 38 7.70 5.59 -6.08
C ARG A 38 6.53 6.32 -6.72
N LEU A 39 5.34 6.25 -6.12
CA LEU A 39 4.14 6.92 -6.61
C LEU A 39 4.11 8.41 -6.25
N LEU A 40 4.72 8.84 -5.13
CA LEU A 40 4.68 10.22 -4.64
C LEU A 40 4.99 11.28 -5.71
N PRO A 41 6.06 11.19 -6.53
CA PRO A 41 6.37 12.18 -7.55
C PRO A 41 5.45 12.13 -8.77
N GLU A 42 4.71 11.04 -8.96
CA GLU A 42 3.96 10.74 -10.18
C GLU A 42 2.45 10.90 -10.02
N HIS A 43 1.96 10.90 -8.78
CA HIS A 43 0.54 10.97 -8.47
C HIS A 43 0.12 12.35 -7.96
N ARG A 44 -1.12 12.74 -8.30
CA ARG A 44 -1.79 13.85 -7.66
C ARG A 44 -2.20 13.46 -6.24
N PHE A 45 -2.30 14.43 -5.36
CA PHE A 45 -2.78 14.24 -3.99
C PHE A 45 -4.30 14.00 -3.95
N THR A 46 -4.74 12.86 -4.46
CA THR A 46 -6.14 12.44 -4.29
C THR A 46 -6.34 11.93 -2.87
N SER A 47 -7.58 12.04 -2.35
CA SER A 47 -7.93 11.52 -1.02
C SER A 47 -7.57 10.04 -0.86
N THR A 48 -7.77 9.24 -1.90
CA THR A 48 -7.46 7.81 -1.92
C THR A 48 -5.96 7.54 -1.85
N PHE A 49 -5.15 8.32 -2.59
CA PHE A 49 -3.70 8.21 -2.52
C PHE A 49 -3.17 8.65 -1.14
N LEU A 50 -3.69 9.74 -0.59
CA LEU A 50 -3.30 10.22 0.73
C LEU A 50 -3.70 9.24 1.84
N ALA A 51 -4.88 8.62 1.76
CA ALA A 51 -5.27 7.57 2.70
C ALA A 51 -4.31 6.37 2.67
N LEU A 52 -3.75 6.02 1.50
CA LEU A 52 -2.70 5.00 1.39
C LEU A 52 -1.40 5.48 2.05
N VAL A 53 -0.97 6.71 1.82
CA VAL A 53 0.22 7.31 2.45
C VAL A 53 0.09 7.27 3.97
N TYR A 54 -1.03 7.75 4.51
CA TYR A 54 -1.26 7.82 5.96
C TYR A 54 -1.31 6.44 6.62
N SER A 55 -1.83 5.42 5.93
CA SER A 55 -1.85 4.06 6.45
C SER A 55 -0.46 3.47 6.72
N ALA A 56 0.58 4.03 6.10
CA ALA A 56 1.98 3.63 6.28
C ALA A 56 2.77 4.55 7.23
N LEU A 57 2.14 5.61 7.77
CA LEU A 57 2.75 6.55 8.69
C LEU A 57 2.27 6.31 10.12
N ASP A 58 3.17 6.51 11.08
CA ASP A 58 2.79 6.64 12.48
C ASP A 58 2.39 8.10 12.81
N GLU A 59 1.71 8.28 13.92
CA GLU A 59 1.21 9.58 14.37
C GLU A 59 2.32 10.64 14.53
N ASN A 60 3.50 10.24 15.00
CA ASN A 60 4.62 11.16 15.19
C ASN A 60 5.15 11.69 13.84
N ARG A 61 5.21 10.82 12.83
CA ARG A 61 5.59 11.24 11.47
C ARG A 61 4.53 12.14 10.86
N MET A 62 3.24 11.82 11.04
CA MET A 62 2.15 12.69 10.57
C MET A 62 2.22 14.08 11.20
N ARG A 63 2.44 14.19 12.51
CA ARG A 63 2.65 15.47 13.20
C ARG A 63 3.83 16.24 12.62
N ALA A 64 4.97 15.60 12.45
CA ALA A 64 6.15 16.24 11.89
C ALA A 64 5.92 16.76 10.45
N ILE A 65 5.15 16.01 9.63
CA ILE A 65 4.77 16.42 8.27
C ILE A 65 3.85 17.64 8.33
N ALA A 66 2.81 17.61 9.17
CA ALA A 66 1.87 18.72 9.34
C ALA A 66 2.60 20.01 9.77
N GLU A 67 3.45 19.93 10.79
CA GLU A 67 4.25 21.05 11.28
C GLU A 67 5.17 21.62 10.19
N LYS A 68 5.84 20.75 9.44
CA LYS A 68 6.75 21.19 8.39
C LYS A 68 6.04 21.83 7.20
N LEU A 69 4.89 21.27 6.79
CA LEU A 69 4.05 21.87 5.74
C LEU A 69 3.52 23.23 6.20
N TYR A 70 3.09 23.34 7.46
CA TYR A 70 2.67 24.62 8.03
C TYR A 70 3.79 25.67 7.94
N HIS A 71 4.97 25.37 8.45
CA HIS A 71 6.12 26.30 8.38
C HIS A 71 6.55 26.64 6.96
N PHE A 72 6.27 25.78 6.00
CA PHE A 72 6.52 26.04 4.58
C PHE A 72 5.49 27.00 3.97
N LEU A 73 4.22 26.88 4.33
CA LEU A 73 3.11 27.63 3.73
C LEU A 73 2.76 28.93 4.46
N ALA A 74 2.89 28.99 5.78
CA ALA A 74 2.50 30.12 6.60
C ALA A 74 3.23 31.43 6.21
N PRO A 75 4.55 31.45 5.97
CA PRO A 75 5.26 32.66 5.54
C PRO A 75 4.81 33.16 4.16
N LYS A 76 4.22 32.32 3.33
CA LYS A 76 3.72 32.66 2.00
C LYS A 76 2.29 33.20 2.01
N GLN A 77 1.66 33.31 3.19
CA GLN A 77 0.26 33.72 3.37
C GLN A 77 -0.74 32.86 2.57
N LEU A 78 -0.43 31.58 2.38
CA LEU A 78 -1.21 30.65 1.56
C LEU A 78 -2.17 29.80 2.38
N VAL A 79 -2.15 29.93 3.69
CA VAL A 79 -2.96 29.13 4.62
C VAL A 79 -4.15 29.97 5.06
N SER A 80 -5.38 29.45 4.93
CA SER A 80 -6.58 30.12 5.44
C SER A 80 -6.51 30.23 6.98
N ALA A 81 -7.25 31.22 7.54
CA ALA A 81 -7.28 31.39 8.98
C ALA A 81 -7.74 30.13 9.73
N GLU A 82 -8.67 29.37 9.16
CA GLU A 82 -9.17 28.11 9.72
C GLU A 82 -8.09 27.00 9.73
N VAL A 83 -7.35 26.85 8.63
CA VAL A 83 -6.25 25.86 8.54
C VAL A 83 -5.06 26.31 9.42
N LEU A 84 -4.82 27.65 9.53
CA LEU A 84 -3.85 28.21 10.46
C LEU A 84 -4.20 27.89 11.91
N GLU A 85 -5.44 28.10 12.28
CA GLU A 85 -5.92 27.85 13.64
C GLU A 85 -5.83 26.36 14.00
N SER A 86 -6.23 25.47 13.09
CA SER A 86 -6.09 24.02 13.28
C SER A 86 -4.63 23.57 13.35
N ALA A 87 -3.77 24.07 12.45
CA ALA A 87 -2.34 23.76 12.44
C ALA A 87 -1.60 24.34 13.68
N GLU A 88 -1.97 25.54 14.15
CA GLU A 88 -1.43 26.11 15.39
C GLU A 88 -1.83 25.31 16.61
N ARG A 89 -3.08 24.86 16.71
CA ARG A 89 -3.54 23.96 17.76
C ARG A 89 -2.75 22.65 17.76
N TYR A 90 -2.49 22.10 16.57
CA TYR A 90 -1.76 20.85 16.41
C TYR A 90 -0.26 20.99 16.74
N GLY A 91 0.39 22.09 16.33
CA GLY A 91 1.82 22.35 16.55
C GLY A 91 2.18 22.88 17.94
N CYS A 92 1.23 23.48 18.65
CA CYS A 92 1.44 24.14 19.95
C CYS A 92 1.06 23.28 21.18
N GLY A 93 0.83 21.98 21.03
CA GLY A 93 0.57 21.07 22.16
C GLY A 93 -0.82 21.25 22.78
N LEU A 94 -1.77 21.80 22.02
CA LEU A 94 -3.16 21.89 22.40
C LEU A 94 -3.93 20.62 22.04
N GLU A 95 -4.96 20.33 22.79
CA GLU A 95 -5.70 19.08 22.88
C GLU A 95 -6.11 18.43 21.55
N ILE A 96 -5.97 17.15 21.54
CA ILE A 96 -6.00 16.04 20.58
C ILE A 96 -7.35 15.88 19.81
N ASP A 97 -8.09 16.89 19.46
CA ASP A 97 -9.37 16.73 18.76
C ASP A 97 -9.31 16.97 17.23
N ASP A 98 -8.20 17.50 16.71
CA ASP A 98 -8.06 17.74 15.25
C ASP A 98 -7.33 16.58 14.57
N ASP A 99 -7.93 15.99 13.54
CA ASP A 99 -7.36 14.91 12.76
C ASP A 99 -6.16 15.42 11.92
N PRO A 100 -4.92 14.94 12.16
CA PRO A 100 -3.74 15.36 11.41
C PRO A 100 -3.86 15.10 9.91
N GLU A 101 -4.63 14.10 9.51
CA GLU A 101 -4.87 13.78 8.11
C GLU A 101 -5.61 14.93 7.40
N GLU A 102 -6.63 15.53 8.04
CA GLU A 102 -7.38 16.65 7.47
C GLU A 102 -6.50 17.90 7.29
N ILE A 103 -5.64 18.19 8.26
CA ILE A 103 -4.70 19.32 8.21
C ILE A 103 -3.70 19.13 7.07
N ILE A 104 -3.09 17.97 6.96
CA ILE A 104 -2.14 17.65 5.89
C ILE A 104 -2.84 17.72 4.53
N ASN A 105 -4.05 17.16 4.40
CA ASN A 105 -4.84 17.21 3.17
C ASN A 105 -5.08 18.65 2.70
N ALA A 106 -5.53 19.52 3.60
CA ALA A 106 -5.80 20.92 3.29
C ALA A 106 -4.52 21.63 2.81
N MET A 107 -3.40 21.41 3.48
CA MET A 107 -2.11 22.03 3.11
C MET A 107 -1.55 21.51 1.78
N LEU A 108 -1.69 20.21 1.50
CA LEU A 108 -1.28 19.60 0.23
C LEU A 108 -2.15 20.10 -0.93
N TYR A 109 -3.45 20.21 -0.72
CA TYR A 109 -4.37 20.77 -1.72
C TYR A 109 -4.01 22.23 -2.07
N VAL A 110 -3.71 23.06 -1.06
CA VAL A 110 -3.25 24.43 -1.28
C VAL A 110 -1.92 24.46 -2.02
N SER A 111 -0.99 23.58 -1.69
CA SER A 111 0.31 23.47 -2.37
C SER A 111 0.14 23.12 -3.84
N GLU A 112 -0.73 22.18 -4.18
CA GLU A 112 -1.03 21.81 -5.57
C GLU A 112 -1.66 22.99 -6.32
N ALA A 113 -2.68 23.64 -5.74
CA ALA A 113 -3.37 24.77 -6.36
C ALA A 113 -2.46 25.99 -6.60
N LYS A 114 -1.35 26.10 -5.88
CA LYS A 114 -0.36 27.18 -6.01
C LYS A 114 0.90 26.79 -6.77
N GLY A 115 0.96 25.57 -7.32
CA GLY A 115 2.11 25.10 -8.06
C GLY A 115 3.34 24.77 -7.18
N LEU A 116 3.13 24.53 -5.89
CA LEU A 116 4.16 24.19 -4.89
C LEU A 116 4.18 22.69 -4.58
N GLN A 117 3.62 21.88 -5.47
CA GLN A 117 3.52 20.43 -5.27
C GLN A 117 4.88 19.76 -5.11
N GLY A 118 5.90 20.22 -5.85
CA GLY A 118 7.26 19.67 -5.77
C GLY A 118 7.85 19.78 -4.37
N GLU A 119 7.79 20.96 -3.77
CA GLU A 119 8.31 21.20 -2.42
C GLU A 119 7.50 20.44 -1.35
N ALA A 120 6.19 20.33 -1.53
CA ALA A 120 5.33 19.54 -0.63
C ALA A 120 5.67 18.05 -0.69
N ILE A 121 5.98 17.50 -1.88
CA ILE A 121 6.47 16.14 -2.08
C ILE A 121 7.82 15.94 -1.37
N GLU A 122 8.76 16.86 -1.50
CA GLU A 122 10.07 16.79 -0.82
C GLU A 122 9.91 16.77 0.71
N ILE A 123 8.95 17.51 1.26
CA ILE A 123 8.63 17.48 2.70
C ILE A 123 8.07 16.12 3.08
N LEU A 124 7.10 15.60 2.33
CA LEU A 124 6.53 14.27 2.55
C LEU A 124 7.59 13.16 2.47
N GLU A 125 8.39 13.13 1.42
CA GLU A 125 9.46 12.12 1.25
C GLU A 125 10.51 12.21 2.36
N GLY A 126 10.89 13.42 2.75
CA GLY A 126 11.93 13.64 3.74
C GLY A 126 11.52 13.21 5.15
N LEU A 127 10.25 13.39 5.51
CA LEU A 127 9.76 13.11 6.87
C LEU A 127 9.07 11.73 6.99
N SER A 128 8.51 11.19 5.90
CA SER A 128 7.91 9.85 5.94
C SER A 128 8.94 8.75 6.20
N ASN A 129 10.20 8.99 5.82
CA ASN A 129 11.27 7.99 5.90
C ASN A 129 10.91 6.65 5.24
N PHE A 130 10.08 6.69 4.18
CA PHE A 130 9.75 5.49 3.43
C PHE A 130 11.01 4.83 2.87
N VAL A 131 11.05 3.52 2.94
CA VAL A 131 12.22 2.75 2.53
C VAL A 131 12.56 2.97 1.04
N ARG A 132 13.84 3.03 0.74
CA ARG A 132 14.35 3.11 -0.65
C ARG A 132 14.45 1.74 -1.30
N GLU A 133 14.66 0.73 -0.48
CA GLU A 133 14.74 -0.67 -0.86
C GLU A 133 13.98 -1.49 0.19
N PRO A 134 13.34 -2.60 -0.20
CA PRO A 134 12.65 -3.44 0.76
C PRO A 134 13.64 -4.04 1.76
N MET A 135 13.18 -4.28 2.98
CA MET A 135 14.00 -4.86 4.07
C MET A 135 14.63 -6.19 3.67
N GLU A 136 13.93 -6.96 2.86
CA GLU A 136 14.37 -8.24 2.35
C GLU A 136 13.73 -8.47 0.98
N ARG A 137 14.43 -9.21 0.12
CA ARG A 137 13.87 -9.60 -1.17
C ARG A 137 12.75 -10.61 -0.99
N VAL A 138 11.65 -10.42 -1.71
CA VAL A 138 10.46 -11.27 -1.63
C VAL A 138 10.76 -12.75 -1.96
N GLU A 139 11.76 -13.02 -2.80
CA GLU A 139 12.20 -14.37 -3.15
C GLU A 139 12.69 -15.18 -1.95
N LYS A 140 12.99 -14.53 -0.83
CA LYS A 140 13.41 -15.19 0.41
C LYS A 140 12.25 -15.55 1.34
N MET A 141 11.06 -15.04 1.07
CA MET A 141 9.85 -15.47 1.77
C MET A 141 9.47 -16.87 1.27
N GLU A 142 9.20 -17.80 2.19
CA GLU A 142 9.00 -19.21 1.87
C GLU A 142 7.88 -19.44 0.85
N SER A 143 6.75 -18.78 1.02
CA SER A 143 5.61 -18.89 0.11
C SER A 143 5.93 -18.41 -1.31
N PHE A 144 6.61 -17.27 -1.44
CA PHE A 144 7.01 -16.74 -2.74
C PHE A 144 8.15 -17.56 -3.37
N SER A 145 9.13 -18.00 -2.56
CA SER A 145 10.19 -18.91 -3.02
C SER A 145 9.62 -20.21 -3.58
N SER A 146 8.61 -20.76 -2.92
CA SER A 146 7.91 -21.97 -3.37
C SER A 146 7.20 -21.76 -4.70
N LEU A 147 6.53 -20.62 -4.92
CA LEU A 147 5.92 -20.27 -6.22
C LEU A 147 6.99 -20.13 -7.32
N VAL A 148 8.10 -19.43 -7.02
CA VAL A 148 9.22 -19.30 -7.97
C VAL A 148 9.73 -20.66 -8.40
N ASN A 149 9.95 -21.58 -7.46
CA ASN A 149 10.47 -22.91 -7.75
C ASN A 149 9.45 -23.79 -8.51
N ALA A 150 8.16 -23.72 -8.13
CA ALA A 150 7.12 -24.55 -8.75
C ALA A 150 6.83 -24.16 -10.20
N TYR A 151 6.81 -22.86 -10.50
CA TYR A 151 6.40 -22.34 -11.82
C TYR A 151 7.57 -21.78 -12.63
N GLY A 152 8.80 -21.80 -12.09
CA GLY A 152 9.99 -21.24 -12.74
C GLY A 152 9.83 -19.75 -13.04
N LEU A 153 9.28 -18.98 -12.09
CA LEU A 153 9.01 -17.56 -12.28
C LEU A 153 10.31 -16.75 -12.32
N ASP A 154 10.35 -15.78 -13.22
CA ASP A 154 11.42 -14.79 -13.21
C ASP A 154 11.13 -13.63 -12.24
N SER A 155 12.10 -12.73 -12.07
CA SER A 155 11.98 -11.61 -11.15
C SER A 155 10.83 -10.66 -11.51
N ASP A 156 10.59 -10.40 -12.80
CA ASP A 156 9.51 -9.51 -13.24
C ASP A 156 8.13 -10.12 -12.99
N GLU A 157 7.98 -11.43 -13.24
CA GLU A 157 6.78 -12.22 -12.95
C GLU A 157 6.49 -12.18 -11.45
N LEU A 158 7.52 -12.35 -10.62
CA LEU A 158 7.40 -12.33 -9.17
C LEU A 158 7.01 -10.94 -8.63
N HIS A 159 7.60 -9.88 -9.14
CA HIS A 159 7.23 -8.52 -8.74
C HIS A 159 5.79 -8.17 -9.12
N LEU A 160 5.30 -8.67 -10.26
CA LEU A 160 3.89 -8.51 -10.61
C LEU A 160 2.97 -9.27 -9.66
N ILE A 161 3.29 -10.52 -9.33
CA ILE A 161 2.54 -11.31 -8.35
C ILE A 161 2.52 -10.61 -6.98
N LEU A 162 3.67 -10.13 -6.51
CA LEU A 162 3.74 -9.40 -5.24
C LEU A 162 2.87 -8.14 -5.25
N PHE A 163 2.90 -7.36 -6.33
CA PHE A 163 2.06 -6.18 -6.45
C PHE A 163 0.57 -6.53 -6.36
N LEU A 164 0.14 -7.52 -7.13
CA LEU A 164 -1.26 -7.98 -7.13
C LEU A 164 -1.66 -8.57 -5.78
N PHE A 165 -0.76 -9.29 -5.11
CA PHE A 165 -0.99 -9.79 -3.77
C PHE A 165 -1.19 -8.65 -2.76
N LEU A 166 -0.34 -7.63 -2.78
CA LEU A 166 -0.50 -6.45 -1.92
C LEU A 166 -1.81 -5.70 -2.22
N VAL A 167 -2.22 -5.60 -3.49
CA VAL A 167 -3.53 -5.05 -3.86
C VAL A 167 -4.67 -5.88 -3.26
N SER A 168 -4.56 -7.20 -3.26
CA SER A 168 -5.63 -8.08 -2.74
C SER A 168 -5.79 -8.01 -1.22
N ILE A 169 -4.70 -7.74 -0.47
CA ILE A 169 -4.73 -7.73 1.01
C ILE A 169 -4.76 -6.34 1.64
N ASN A 170 -4.57 -5.28 0.86
CA ASN A 170 -4.53 -3.90 1.35
C ASN A 170 -5.66 -3.07 0.71
N GLU A 171 -6.71 -2.78 1.47
CA GLU A 171 -7.88 -2.05 1.00
C GLU A 171 -7.57 -0.64 0.47
N LYS A 172 -6.57 0.04 1.03
CA LYS A 172 -6.19 1.39 0.60
C LYS A 172 -5.49 1.34 -0.77
N LEU A 173 -4.60 0.35 -0.96
CA LEU A 173 -3.95 0.13 -2.25
C LEU A 173 -4.96 -0.34 -3.30
N LEU A 174 -5.89 -1.23 -2.95
CA LEU A 174 -6.98 -1.66 -3.81
C LEU A 174 -7.85 -0.46 -4.25
N SER A 175 -8.22 0.41 -3.32
CA SER A 175 -9.01 1.61 -3.61
C SER A 175 -8.28 2.52 -4.61
N LEU A 176 -6.99 2.77 -4.40
CA LEU A 176 -6.17 3.56 -5.31
C LEU A 176 -6.10 2.94 -6.72
N VAL A 177 -5.81 1.65 -6.80
CA VAL A 177 -5.70 0.93 -8.08
C VAL A 177 -7.04 0.92 -8.84
N SER A 178 -8.15 0.86 -8.10
CA SER A 178 -9.50 0.90 -8.67
C SER A 178 -9.86 2.25 -9.32
N GLU A 179 -9.20 3.34 -8.95
CA GLU A 179 -9.34 4.65 -9.57
C GLU A 179 -8.57 4.76 -10.90
N TRP A 180 -7.57 3.92 -11.12
CA TRP A 180 -6.74 3.98 -12.33
C TRP A 180 -7.57 3.65 -13.56
N LYS A 181 -7.47 4.51 -14.57
CA LYS A 181 -7.99 4.19 -15.91
C LYS A 181 -7.17 3.08 -16.52
N THR A 182 -7.74 2.35 -17.46
CA THR A 182 -7.03 1.27 -18.18
C THR A 182 -5.70 1.72 -18.76
N SER A 183 -5.61 2.97 -19.27
CA SER A 183 -4.37 3.56 -19.80
C SER A 183 -3.33 3.88 -18.70
N GLU A 184 -3.76 4.09 -17.47
CA GLU A 184 -2.92 4.48 -16.32
C GLU A 184 -2.45 3.25 -15.55
N MET A 185 -3.20 2.15 -15.59
CA MET A 185 -2.92 0.93 -14.84
C MET A 185 -1.52 0.38 -15.11
N LEU A 186 -1.14 0.19 -16.37
CA LEU A 186 0.19 -0.31 -16.72
C LEU A 186 1.31 0.65 -16.30
N ARG A 187 1.04 1.96 -16.32
CA ARG A 187 1.99 2.97 -15.83
C ARG A 187 2.13 2.87 -14.33
N GLY A 188 1.03 2.84 -13.59
CA GLY A 188 1.04 2.71 -12.13
C GLY A 188 1.73 1.43 -11.67
N MET A 189 1.39 0.29 -12.28
CA MET A 189 2.06 -0.99 -12.03
C MET A 189 3.57 -0.91 -12.31
N SER A 190 3.96 -0.28 -13.43
CA SER A 190 5.38 -0.11 -13.80
C SER A 190 6.13 0.74 -12.77
N ILE A 191 5.51 1.80 -12.27
CA ILE A 191 6.09 2.65 -11.22
C ILE A 191 6.25 1.84 -9.93
N CYS A 192 5.21 1.16 -9.46
CA CYS A 192 5.26 0.36 -8.24
C CYS A 192 6.31 -0.75 -8.34
N THR A 193 6.21 -1.60 -9.35
CA THR A 193 7.04 -2.81 -9.48
C THR A 193 8.45 -2.54 -9.98
N GLY A 194 8.67 -1.45 -10.72
CA GLY A 194 9.91 -1.20 -11.47
C GLY A 194 10.01 -1.98 -12.78
N VAL A 195 8.99 -2.77 -13.14
CA VAL A 195 8.97 -3.56 -14.38
C VAL A 195 8.53 -2.67 -15.53
N ALA A 196 9.25 -2.71 -16.65
CA ALA A 196 8.93 -1.90 -17.82
C ALA A 196 7.53 -2.22 -18.37
N GLN A 197 6.76 -1.19 -18.80
CA GLN A 197 5.39 -1.36 -19.30
C GLN A 197 5.27 -2.37 -20.46
N GLY A 198 6.26 -2.42 -21.36
CA GLY A 198 6.29 -3.41 -22.45
C GLY A 198 6.39 -4.84 -21.92
N ARG A 199 7.18 -5.05 -20.87
CA ARG A 199 7.29 -6.35 -20.19
C ARG A 199 6.00 -6.70 -19.46
N LEU A 200 5.38 -5.76 -18.74
CA LEU A 200 4.08 -5.97 -18.09
C LEU A 200 3.01 -6.41 -19.09
N ARG A 201 2.94 -5.79 -20.28
CA ARG A 201 2.03 -6.22 -21.35
C ARG A 201 2.28 -7.67 -21.78
N ALA A 202 3.53 -8.08 -21.87
CA ALA A 202 3.88 -9.46 -22.19
C ALA A 202 3.48 -10.42 -21.07
N LEU A 203 3.69 -10.05 -19.82
CA LEU A 203 3.35 -10.86 -18.64
C LEU A 203 1.83 -11.10 -18.46
N ILE A 204 1.00 -10.15 -18.89
CA ILE A 204 -0.46 -10.28 -18.82
C ILE A 204 -1.11 -10.80 -20.10
N SER A 205 -0.33 -11.07 -21.15
CA SER A 205 -0.87 -11.64 -22.40
C SER A 205 -1.42 -13.04 -22.19
N SER A 206 -2.37 -13.45 -23.02
CA SER A 206 -3.01 -14.77 -22.96
C SER A 206 -2.02 -15.95 -23.02
N ASN A 207 -0.88 -15.76 -23.66
CA ASN A 207 0.15 -16.76 -23.83
C ASN A 207 1.26 -16.68 -22.76
N SER A 208 1.12 -15.80 -21.79
CA SER A 208 2.09 -15.67 -20.70
C SER A 208 2.01 -16.89 -19.76
N LYS A 209 3.12 -17.15 -19.09
CA LYS A 209 3.21 -18.19 -18.06
C LYS A 209 2.19 -17.96 -16.95
N LEU A 210 2.04 -16.73 -16.50
CA LEU A 210 1.11 -16.34 -15.43
C LEU A 210 -0.34 -16.67 -15.79
N ARG A 211 -0.73 -16.47 -17.05
CA ARG A 211 -2.07 -16.81 -17.56
C ARG A 211 -2.23 -18.32 -17.83
N THR A 212 -1.20 -18.95 -18.37
CA THR A 212 -1.23 -20.39 -18.69
C THR A 212 -1.38 -21.26 -17.44
N TYR A 213 -0.74 -20.85 -16.33
CA TYR A 213 -0.86 -21.53 -15.05
C TYR A 213 -1.99 -21.00 -14.16
N ASN A 214 -2.83 -20.12 -14.70
CA ASN A 214 -3.95 -19.51 -13.95
C ASN A 214 -3.52 -18.82 -12.64
N LEU A 215 -2.30 -18.24 -12.61
CA LEU A 215 -1.83 -17.48 -11.45
C LEU A 215 -2.45 -16.08 -11.41
N VAL A 216 -2.75 -15.54 -12.60
CA VAL A 216 -3.32 -14.21 -12.78
C VAL A 216 -4.54 -14.29 -13.67
N GLU A 217 -5.61 -13.61 -13.28
CA GLU A 217 -6.87 -13.53 -14.02
C GLU A 217 -7.09 -12.13 -14.57
N ILE A 218 -7.76 -12.06 -15.71
CA ILE A 218 -8.24 -10.80 -16.28
C ILE A 218 -9.75 -10.91 -16.36
N THR A 219 -10.44 -10.11 -15.58
CA THR A 219 -11.89 -10.07 -15.61
C THR A 219 -12.33 -9.05 -16.65
N PRO A 220 -12.96 -9.49 -17.76
CA PRO A 220 -13.40 -8.62 -18.85
C PRO A 220 -14.73 -7.96 -18.49
N HIS A 221 -14.75 -7.11 -17.48
CA HIS A 221 -15.87 -6.24 -17.17
C HIS A 221 -15.63 -4.84 -17.74
N GLN A 222 -16.52 -3.89 -17.46
CA GLN A 222 -16.46 -2.50 -17.97
C GLN A 222 -15.12 -1.79 -17.70
N ARG A 223 -14.29 -2.34 -16.80
CA ARG A 223 -12.91 -1.94 -16.58
C ARG A 223 -12.01 -3.18 -16.67
N PHE A 224 -10.83 -3.03 -17.21
CA PHE A 224 -9.80 -4.06 -17.21
C PHE A 224 -9.32 -4.25 -15.77
N ILE A 225 -9.68 -5.38 -15.17
CA ILE A 225 -9.25 -5.73 -13.82
C ILE A 225 -8.28 -6.90 -13.94
N LEU A 226 -7.08 -6.71 -13.44
CA LEU A 226 -6.03 -7.71 -13.33
C LEU A 226 -5.92 -8.13 -11.86
N GLU A 227 -6.15 -9.40 -11.58
CA GLU A 227 -6.20 -9.93 -10.21
C GLU A 227 -5.37 -11.21 -10.12
N LEU A 228 -4.89 -11.53 -8.92
CA LEU A 228 -4.40 -12.88 -8.64
C LEU A 228 -5.60 -13.82 -8.52
N ASN A 229 -5.39 -15.07 -8.92
CA ASN A 229 -6.32 -16.14 -8.60
C ASN A 229 -6.48 -16.27 -7.08
N ASP A 230 -7.72 -16.45 -6.60
CA ASP A 230 -8.04 -16.53 -5.17
C ASP A 230 -7.24 -17.61 -4.44
N GLU A 231 -7.01 -18.77 -5.05
CA GLU A 231 -6.21 -19.83 -4.45
C GLU A 231 -4.74 -19.39 -4.24
N VAL A 232 -4.19 -18.58 -5.14
CA VAL A 232 -2.84 -18.01 -5.00
C VAL A 232 -2.80 -17.00 -3.85
N VAL A 233 -3.83 -16.15 -3.74
CA VAL A 233 -3.96 -15.19 -2.63
C VAL A 233 -4.05 -15.94 -1.30
N GLU A 234 -4.91 -16.95 -1.20
CA GLU A 234 -5.04 -17.78 0.00
C GLU A 234 -3.74 -18.49 0.37
N TYR A 235 -3.04 -19.05 -0.61
CA TYR A 235 -1.75 -19.71 -0.39
C TYR A 235 -0.69 -18.73 0.16
N LEU A 236 -0.57 -17.55 -0.43
CA LEU A 236 0.40 -16.53 0.00
C LEU A 236 0.05 -15.96 1.38
N ALA A 237 -1.25 -15.80 1.68
CA ALA A 237 -1.73 -15.30 2.96
C ALA A 237 -1.61 -16.33 4.10
N ALA A 238 -1.76 -17.61 3.79
CA ALA A 238 -1.72 -18.69 4.76
C ALA A 238 -0.27 -19.15 5.06
N SER A 239 0.55 -18.31 5.66
CA SER A 239 2.00 -18.49 5.87
C SER A 239 2.46 -19.81 6.53
N GLU A 240 1.60 -20.82 6.72
CA GLU A 240 1.95 -22.04 7.47
C GLU A 240 1.40 -23.37 6.95
N MET A 241 0.61 -23.46 5.86
CA MET A 241 -0.07 -24.72 5.62
C MET A 241 -0.10 -25.22 4.17
N GLY A 242 0.51 -26.36 3.96
CA GLY A 242 0.34 -27.22 2.81
C GLY A 242 1.35 -27.01 1.68
N SER A 243 1.83 -28.12 1.11
CA SER A 243 2.72 -28.02 -0.04
C SER A 243 1.97 -27.43 -1.23
N LEU A 244 2.64 -26.65 -2.06
CA LEU A 244 2.12 -26.15 -3.35
C LEU A 244 1.52 -27.28 -4.20
N TYR A 245 2.12 -28.46 -4.11
CA TYR A 245 1.64 -29.64 -4.81
C TYR A 245 0.22 -30.04 -4.39
N GLU A 246 -0.08 -30.00 -3.11
CA GLU A 246 -1.41 -30.36 -2.60
C GLU A 246 -2.49 -29.34 -2.98
N ARG A 247 -2.14 -28.05 -3.08
CA ARG A 247 -3.10 -27.00 -3.39
C ARG A 247 -3.28 -26.72 -4.88
N PHE A 248 -2.19 -26.64 -5.63
CA PHE A 248 -2.22 -26.15 -7.02
C PHE A 248 -1.88 -27.20 -8.07
N LEU A 249 -1.12 -28.25 -7.70
CA LEU A 249 -0.66 -29.26 -8.64
C LEU A 249 -1.40 -30.59 -8.47
N ARG A 250 -2.39 -30.66 -7.59
CA ARG A 250 -3.21 -31.86 -7.43
C ARG A 250 -4.00 -32.10 -8.71
N PRO A 251 -3.85 -33.27 -9.36
CA PRO A 251 -4.58 -33.55 -10.59
C PRO A 251 -6.09 -33.39 -10.37
N ALA A 252 -6.76 -32.66 -11.25
CA ALA A 252 -8.22 -32.61 -11.26
C ALA A 252 -8.76 -34.02 -11.40
N GLY A 253 -9.39 -34.60 -10.36
CA GLY A 253 -9.94 -35.93 -10.36
C GLY A 253 -9.50 -36.85 -9.22
N SER A 254 -8.62 -36.44 -8.31
CA SER A 254 -8.30 -37.24 -7.11
C SER A 254 -9.28 -37.00 -5.95
N GLY A 255 -10.46 -36.43 -6.20
CA GLY A 255 -11.57 -36.42 -5.27
C GLY A 255 -12.07 -37.83 -5.08
N ALA A 256 -11.96 -38.35 -3.86
CA ALA A 256 -12.50 -39.66 -3.49
C ALA A 256 -13.99 -39.76 -3.86
N TYR A 257 -14.35 -40.79 -4.59
CA TYR A 257 -15.71 -41.30 -4.67
C TYR A 257 -16.14 -41.86 -3.32
#